data_3d009eec0033f8d0d9e7afe651d7a21d
#
_entry.id   3d009eec0033f8d0d9e7afe651d7a21d
#
_cell.length_a   1.000
_cell.length_b   1.000
_cell.length_c   1.000
_cell.angle_alpha   90.00
_cell.angle_beta   90.00
_cell.angle_gamma   90.00
#
_symmetry.space_group_name_H-M   'P 1'
#
loop_
_entity.id
_entity.type
_entity.pdbx_description
1 polymer ?
#
loop_
_entity_poly.entity_id
_entity_poly.type
_entity_poly.pdbx_seq_one_letter_code
_entity_poly.pdbx_strand_id
1 'polypeptide(L)'
;MTKMLAIVRSPEEADIVLQCGADIIDVPASDLQALQTYAKAARGKAVLSATLPEAARASHAGDLTGAGLGFIGIPVETSTPLHSLPDLPAPAKWMAVVHVDLMSTLPDVSSLSSRGFAVIMLDTSNGSRLLNHVSLAQIDAYVRECHALSILVGIAGALETPDIPRLLSFQLDILGFRQAFFENAHAGTINVEAASRIRDLIPPERQDSLAPGVDYQLLAARGYFPDPAEEGLGTDKIFVRDFVLPVHIGAYSFEHGIAQKMRFDVTADVLRVTRNPEDMRHIVSYDLIMDGIRAIVARGHVELSETLAERIAAFILENPRVTRVVVRAEKLELGPGGVGVEIERRRETQIAPVLPANAPVPHRRRDH
;
A
#
# COMPACT_ATOMS: atom_id res chain seq x y z
N MET A 1 -3.64 8.60 -1.95
CA MET A 1 -4.46 7.60 -2.69
C MET A 1 -3.55 6.76 -3.56
N THR A 2 -3.67 5.45 -3.48
CA THR A 2 -2.79 4.52 -4.20
C THR A 2 -3.20 4.42 -5.67
N LYS A 3 -2.25 4.60 -6.58
CA LYS A 3 -2.43 4.52 -8.02
C LYS A 3 -1.90 3.19 -8.57
N MET A 4 -2.61 2.63 -9.53
CA MET A 4 -2.16 1.46 -10.27
C MET A 4 -1.24 1.91 -11.42
N LEU A 5 0.03 1.50 -11.36
CA LEU A 5 0.98 1.67 -12.44
C LEU A 5 1.11 0.36 -13.20
N ALA A 6 0.90 0.41 -14.51
CA ALA A 6 1.09 -0.72 -15.41
C ALA A 6 2.36 -0.55 -16.25
N ILE A 7 3.30 -1.48 -16.11
CA ILE A 7 4.52 -1.51 -16.92
C ILE A 7 4.20 -2.25 -18.22
N VAL A 8 4.28 -1.56 -19.36
CA VAL A 8 3.91 -2.09 -20.68
C VAL A 8 5.07 -2.02 -21.65
N ARG A 9 5.06 -2.87 -22.66
CA ARG A 9 6.13 -2.98 -23.66
C ARG A 9 5.67 -2.76 -25.11
N SER A 10 4.35 -2.69 -25.32
CA SER A 10 3.78 -2.40 -26.63
C SER A 10 2.54 -1.50 -26.51
N PRO A 11 2.16 -0.80 -27.58
CA PRO A 11 0.92 0.00 -27.63
C PRO A 11 -0.34 -0.85 -27.37
N GLU A 12 -0.36 -2.10 -27.83
CA GLU A 12 -1.48 -3.03 -27.61
C GLU A 12 -1.63 -3.36 -26.12
N GLU A 13 -0.50 -3.61 -25.42
CA GLU A 13 -0.51 -3.79 -23.96
C GLU A 13 -1.03 -2.53 -23.25
N ALA A 14 -0.63 -1.34 -23.72
CA ALA A 14 -1.09 -0.08 -23.14
C ALA A 14 -2.61 0.09 -23.31
N ASP A 15 -3.16 -0.22 -24.48
CA ASP A 15 -4.61 -0.12 -24.73
C ASP A 15 -5.40 -1.05 -23.79
N ILE A 16 -4.91 -2.27 -23.55
CA ILE A 16 -5.56 -3.23 -22.64
C ILE A 16 -5.58 -2.68 -21.21
N VAL A 17 -4.43 -2.28 -20.65
CA VAL A 17 -4.37 -1.83 -19.27
C VAL A 17 -5.11 -0.51 -19.04
N LEU A 18 -5.18 0.36 -20.05
CA LEU A 18 -5.97 1.59 -20.01
C LEU A 18 -7.48 1.29 -19.98
N GLN A 19 -7.94 0.26 -20.68
CA GLN A 19 -9.33 -0.20 -20.61
C GLN A 19 -9.66 -0.80 -19.24
N CYS A 20 -8.66 -1.44 -18.58
CA CYS A 20 -8.79 -1.94 -17.23
C CYS A 20 -8.64 -0.85 -16.15
N GLY A 21 -8.41 0.42 -16.52
CA GLY A 21 -8.38 1.56 -15.59
C GLY A 21 -7.04 1.77 -14.89
N ALA A 22 -5.91 1.49 -15.55
CA ALA A 22 -4.59 1.87 -15.05
C ALA A 22 -4.50 3.41 -14.91
N ASP A 23 -3.99 3.89 -13.78
CA ASP A 23 -3.82 5.32 -13.49
C ASP A 23 -2.53 5.87 -14.10
N ILE A 24 -1.51 5.02 -14.21
CA ILE A 24 -0.19 5.33 -14.76
C ILE A 24 0.21 4.20 -15.69
N ILE A 25 0.73 4.52 -16.87
CA ILE A 25 1.41 3.55 -17.73
C ILE A 25 2.89 3.89 -17.79
N ASP A 26 3.76 2.92 -17.47
CA ASP A 26 5.20 3.06 -17.61
C ASP A 26 5.67 2.33 -18.86
N VAL A 27 6.37 3.05 -19.73
CA VAL A 27 6.75 2.62 -21.07
C VAL A 27 8.27 2.68 -21.27
N PRO A 28 8.83 1.88 -22.18
CA PRO A 28 10.23 2.00 -22.55
C PRO A 28 10.54 3.38 -23.14
N ALA A 29 11.57 4.06 -22.61
CA ALA A 29 12.06 5.34 -23.13
C ALA A 29 13.01 5.16 -24.33
N SER A 30 12.68 4.25 -25.26
CA SER A 30 13.59 3.83 -26.32
C SER A 30 13.51 4.69 -27.59
N ASP A 31 12.37 5.31 -27.87
CA ASP A 31 12.11 6.05 -29.09
C ASP A 31 11.04 7.12 -28.89
N LEU A 32 11.32 8.35 -29.33
CA LEU A 32 10.40 9.49 -29.21
C LEU A 32 9.09 9.28 -29.98
N GLN A 33 9.16 8.61 -31.12
CA GLN A 33 7.97 8.34 -31.95
C GLN A 33 7.04 7.33 -31.27
N ALA A 34 7.62 6.30 -30.65
CA ALA A 34 6.87 5.34 -29.82
C ALA A 34 6.23 6.04 -28.62
N LEU A 35 6.96 6.92 -27.93
CA LEU A 35 6.43 7.71 -26.80
C LEU A 35 5.23 8.59 -27.21
N GLN A 36 5.24 9.19 -28.38
CA GLN A 36 4.11 9.95 -28.90
C GLN A 36 2.87 9.08 -29.13
N THR A 37 3.05 7.83 -29.55
CA THR A 37 1.96 6.86 -29.70
C THR A 37 1.33 6.52 -28.36
N TYR A 38 2.15 6.21 -27.34
CA TYR A 38 1.68 5.98 -25.98
C TYR A 38 1.00 7.21 -25.37
N ALA A 39 1.58 8.40 -25.60
CA ALA A 39 1.00 9.66 -25.12
C ALA A 39 -0.39 9.92 -25.70
N LYS A 40 -0.60 9.60 -26.98
CA LYS A 40 -1.91 9.69 -27.61
C LYS A 40 -2.93 8.72 -27.02
N ALA A 41 -2.53 7.48 -26.76
CA ALA A 41 -3.37 6.46 -26.13
C ALA A 41 -3.75 6.81 -24.68
N ALA A 42 -2.78 7.32 -23.90
CA ALA A 42 -2.95 7.69 -22.49
C ALA A 42 -3.72 9.00 -22.26
N ARG A 43 -3.83 9.87 -23.28
CA ARG A 43 -4.39 11.22 -23.14
C ARG A 43 -5.77 11.22 -22.49
N GLY A 44 -5.89 11.88 -21.34
CA GLY A 44 -7.14 12.00 -20.59
C GLY A 44 -7.59 10.71 -19.88
N LYS A 45 -6.77 9.64 -19.92
CA LYS A 45 -7.07 8.35 -19.29
C LYS A 45 -6.10 8.01 -18.18
N ALA A 46 -4.80 8.21 -18.41
CA ALA A 46 -3.73 7.88 -17.45
C ALA A 46 -2.54 8.83 -17.58
N VAL A 47 -1.69 8.83 -16.56
CA VAL A 47 -0.40 9.52 -16.57
C VAL A 47 0.61 8.65 -17.32
N LEU A 48 1.37 9.25 -18.25
CA LEU A 48 2.45 8.57 -18.94
C LEU A 48 3.74 8.70 -18.13
N SER A 49 4.40 7.59 -17.88
CA SER A 49 5.73 7.48 -17.25
C SER A 49 6.69 6.81 -18.22
N ALA A 50 7.95 7.19 -18.17
CA ALA A 50 9.01 6.48 -18.89
C ALA A 50 10.30 6.48 -18.06
N THR A 51 10.92 5.31 -17.94
CA THR A 51 12.21 5.16 -17.25
C THR A 51 13.34 5.20 -18.25
N LEU A 52 14.28 6.13 -18.03
CA LEU A 52 15.48 6.28 -18.86
C LEU A 52 16.45 5.13 -18.58
N PRO A 53 17.08 4.54 -19.63
CA PRO A 53 18.19 3.65 -19.41
C PRO A 53 19.38 4.40 -18.78
N GLU A 54 20.19 3.71 -18.00
CA GLU A 54 21.32 4.26 -17.24
C GLU A 54 22.28 5.14 -18.10
N ALA A 55 22.44 4.78 -19.36
CA ALA A 55 23.28 5.51 -20.32
C ALA A 55 22.64 6.84 -20.81
N ALA A 56 21.34 7.00 -20.71
CA ALA A 56 20.62 8.21 -21.13
C ALA A 56 20.50 9.17 -19.95
N ARG A 57 21.54 9.98 -19.73
CA ARG A 57 21.58 10.96 -18.65
C ARG A 57 20.48 12.03 -18.80
N ALA A 58 20.21 12.72 -17.69
CA ALA A 58 19.24 13.81 -17.57
C ALA A 58 19.31 14.89 -18.69
N SER A 59 20.41 15.00 -19.43
CA SER A 59 20.55 15.88 -20.58
C SER A 59 19.57 15.60 -21.74
N HIS A 60 19.05 14.39 -21.85
CA HIS A 60 18.06 14.00 -22.89
C HIS A 60 16.61 14.16 -22.41
N ALA A 61 16.40 14.49 -21.14
CA ALA A 61 15.06 14.66 -20.59
C ALA A 61 14.25 15.79 -21.26
N GLY A 62 14.94 16.83 -21.76
CA GLY A 62 14.31 17.93 -22.49
C GLY A 62 13.56 17.46 -23.72
N ASP A 63 14.10 16.49 -24.45
CA ASP A 63 13.46 15.92 -25.64
C ASP A 63 12.22 15.11 -25.30
N LEU A 64 12.20 14.48 -24.12
CA LEU A 64 11.09 13.63 -23.64
C LEU A 64 9.91 14.44 -23.10
N THR A 65 10.15 15.65 -22.60
CA THR A 65 9.05 16.49 -22.07
C THR A 65 8.04 16.91 -23.13
N GLY A 66 8.45 16.99 -24.41
CA GLY A 66 7.57 17.21 -25.55
C GLY A 66 6.55 16.07 -25.79
N ALA A 67 6.79 14.89 -25.24
CA ALA A 67 5.87 13.74 -25.34
C ALA A 67 4.73 13.76 -24.31
N GLY A 68 4.66 14.74 -23.39
CA GLY A 68 3.59 14.84 -22.40
C GLY A 68 3.70 13.85 -21.24
N LEU A 69 4.93 13.49 -20.85
CA LEU A 69 5.20 12.64 -19.71
C LEU A 69 4.83 13.33 -18.40
N GLY A 70 4.23 12.58 -17.48
CA GLY A 70 4.02 13.02 -16.09
C GLY A 70 5.17 12.62 -15.17
N PHE A 71 5.82 11.48 -15.44
CA PHE A 71 6.99 11.03 -14.71
C PHE A 71 8.13 10.63 -15.65
N ILE A 72 9.36 11.00 -15.25
CA ILE A 72 10.59 10.57 -15.92
C ILE A 72 11.43 9.83 -14.89
N GLY A 73 11.53 8.50 -15.04
CA GLY A 73 12.28 7.62 -14.16
C GLY A 73 13.78 7.63 -14.46
N ILE A 74 14.59 7.70 -13.42
CA ILE A 74 16.05 7.51 -13.49
C ILE A 74 16.43 6.42 -12.51
N PRO A 75 17.14 5.36 -12.94
CA PRO A 75 17.74 4.39 -12.04
C PRO A 75 18.74 5.07 -11.10
N VAL A 76 18.61 4.79 -9.81
CA VAL A 76 19.49 5.33 -8.77
C VAL A 76 20.35 4.22 -8.21
N GLU A 77 21.65 4.39 -8.30
CA GLU A 77 22.63 3.52 -7.66
C GLU A 77 23.31 4.22 -6.49
N THR A 78 23.74 3.47 -5.48
CA THR A 78 24.44 4.00 -4.31
C THR A 78 25.79 4.68 -4.65
N SER A 79 26.38 4.32 -5.79
CA SER A 79 27.70 4.80 -6.23
C SER A 79 27.63 6.01 -7.19
N THR A 80 26.47 6.35 -7.71
CA THR A 80 26.36 7.42 -8.70
C THR A 80 26.34 8.78 -8.00
N PRO A 81 27.33 9.66 -8.24
CA PRO A 81 27.23 11.06 -7.81
C PRO A 81 26.09 11.70 -8.60
N LEU A 82 24.91 11.71 -8.04
CA LEU A 82 23.79 12.43 -8.64
C LEU A 82 23.99 13.92 -8.39
N HIS A 83 24.30 14.67 -9.43
CA HIS A 83 24.18 16.12 -9.42
C HIS A 83 22.70 16.49 -9.27
N SER A 84 22.38 17.71 -8.84
CA SER A 84 21.02 18.23 -8.86
C SER A 84 20.42 18.09 -10.26
N LEU A 85 19.21 17.57 -10.33
CA LEU A 85 18.49 17.39 -11.59
C LEU A 85 17.98 18.74 -12.10
N PRO A 86 17.95 18.97 -13.41
CA PRO A 86 17.34 20.16 -13.98
C PRO A 86 15.84 20.18 -13.71
N ASP A 87 15.26 21.38 -13.62
CA ASP A 87 13.83 21.56 -13.54
C ASP A 87 13.16 21.01 -14.81
N LEU A 88 12.05 20.33 -14.62
CA LEU A 88 11.21 19.85 -15.72
C LEU A 88 10.02 20.79 -15.94
N PRO A 89 9.63 21.03 -17.19
CA PRO A 89 8.37 21.74 -17.47
C PRO A 89 7.19 20.91 -16.96
N ALA A 90 6.21 21.58 -16.35
CA ALA A 90 4.99 20.92 -15.89
C ALA A 90 4.27 20.24 -17.07
N PRO A 91 3.63 19.06 -16.84
CA PRO A 91 3.40 18.38 -15.56
C PRO A 91 4.51 17.39 -15.15
N ALA A 92 5.62 17.27 -15.89
CA ALA A 92 6.65 16.27 -15.69
C ALA A 92 7.36 16.41 -14.32
N LYS A 93 7.64 15.27 -13.68
CA LYS A 93 8.37 15.17 -12.41
C LYS A 93 9.42 14.07 -12.48
N TRP A 94 10.52 14.26 -11.77
CA TRP A 94 11.55 13.22 -11.64
C TRP A 94 11.11 12.12 -10.71
N MET A 95 11.34 10.87 -11.13
CA MET A 95 11.11 9.67 -10.36
C MET A 95 12.43 8.92 -10.18
N ALA A 96 12.84 8.69 -8.93
CA ALA A 96 13.97 7.83 -8.61
C ALA A 96 13.53 6.36 -8.69
N VAL A 97 14.12 5.56 -9.56
CA VAL A 97 13.91 4.12 -9.61
C VAL A 97 15.02 3.43 -8.84
N VAL A 98 14.69 2.82 -7.71
CA VAL A 98 15.62 2.22 -6.76
C VAL A 98 15.54 0.71 -6.88
N HIS A 99 16.58 0.08 -7.41
CA HIS A 99 16.67 -1.37 -7.54
C HIS A 99 17.18 -1.97 -6.22
N VAL A 100 16.24 -2.44 -5.38
CA VAL A 100 16.54 -2.90 -4.00
C VAL A 100 17.39 -4.16 -3.95
N ASP A 101 17.35 -4.98 -5.00
CA ASP A 101 18.18 -6.19 -5.16
C ASP A 101 19.66 -5.89 -5.40
N LEU A 102 20.01 -4.67 -5.78
CA LEU A 102 21.38 -4.20 -5.99
C LEU A 102 21.92 -3.41 -4.79
N MET A 103 21.12 -3.21 -3.74
CA MET A 103 21.47 -2.35 -2.62
C MET A 103 21.47 -3.11 -1.29
N SER A 104 22.41 -2.79 -0.42
CA SER A 104 22.43 -3.30 0.96
C SER A 104 21.50 -2.53 1.90
N THR A 105 21.23 -1.26 1.58
CA THR A 105 20.34 -0.34 2.33
C THR A 105 19.60 0.55 1.37
N LEU A 106 18.35 0.93 1.70
CA LEU A 106 17.61 1.91 0.92
C LEU A 106 18.32 3.28 0.96
N PRO A 107 18.28 4.05 -0.13
CA PRO A 107 18.90 5.37 -0.18
C PRO A 107 18.21 6.35 0.75
N ASP A 108 18.98 7.31 1.26
CA ASP A 108 18.46 8.39 2.12
C ASP A 108 17.47 9.28 1.36
N VAL A 109 16.25 9.39 1.89
CA VAL A 109 15.14 10.12 1.26
C VAL A 109 15.45 11.61 1.17
N SER A 110 16.09 12.19 2.19
CA SER A 110 16.44 13.62 2.20
C SER A 110 17.43 13.95 1.09
N SER A 111 18.38 13.06 0.83
CA SER A 111 19.33 13.15 -0.26
C SER A 111 18.63 13.11 -1.63
N LEU A 112 17.65 12.25 -1.84
CA LEU A 112 16.87 12.20 -3.08
C LEU A 112 16.00 13.44 -3.25
N SER A 113 15.35 13.89 -2.17
CA SER A 113 14.55 15.11 -2.15
C SER A 113 15.36 16.35 -2.57
N SER A 114 16.52 16.53 -1.97
CA SER A 114 17.40 17.67 -2.25
C SER A 114 17.92 17.73 -3.71
N ARG A 115 17.85 16.61 -4.42
CA ARG A 115 18.24 16.49 -5.83
C ARG A 115 17.10 16.74 -6.81
N GLY A 116 15.87 16.94 -6.32
CA GLY A 116 14.69 17.26 -7.13
C GLY A 116 13.80 16.06 -7.48
N PHE A 117 14.00 14.90 -6.87
CA PHE A 117 13.06 13.79 -7.04
C PHE A 117 11.76 14.08 -6.29
N ALA A 118 10.65 13.92 -6.98
CA ALA A 118 9.30 14.07 -6.43
C ALA A 118 8.61 12.72 -6.17
N VAL A 119 9.16 11.63 -6.74
CA VAL A 119 8.66 10.27 -6.62
C VAL A 119 9.84 9.32 -6.39
N ILE A 120 9.68 8.35 -5.52
CA ILE A 120 10.60 7.23 -5.37
C ILE A 120 9.85 5.93 -5.67
N MET A 121 10.36 5.15 -6.60
CA MET A 121 9.83 3.83 -6.96
C MET A 121 10.83 2.77 -6.54
N LEU A 122 10.48 1.92 -5.59
CA LEU A 122 11.28 0.74 -5.24
C LEU A 122 10.92 -0.39 -6.21
N ASP A 123 11.92 -0.97 -6.84
CA ASP A 123 11.76 -2.05 -7.82
C ASP A 123 12.92 -3.06 -7.71
N THR A 124 12.96 -4.06 -8.56
CA THR A 124 14.05 -5.02 -8.69
C THR A 124 14.59 -5.03 -10.12
N SER A 125 15.91 -5.04 -10.27
CA SER A 125 16.57 -4.99 -11.57
C SER A 125 16.35 -6.26 -12.41
N ASN A 126 16.21 -7.39 -11.75
CA ASN A 126 16.12 -8.72 -12.35
C ASN A 126 14.68 -9.29 -12.39
N GLY A 127 13.67 -8.50 -11.98
CA GLY A 127 12.28 -8.94 -11.90
C GLY A 127 12.02 -9.97 -10.80
N SER A 128 12.91 -10.08 -9.81
CA SER A 128 12.66 -10.86 -8.59
C SER A 128 11.59 -10.21 -7.73
N ARG A 129 11.04 -10.96 -6.78
CA ARG A 129 10.01 -10.44 -5.89
C ARG A 129 10.61 -9.43 -4.90
N LEU A 130 10.13 -8.19 -4.92
CA LEU A 130 10.61 -7.10 -4.06
C LEU A 130 10.54 -7.46 -2.57
N LEU A 131 9.47 -8.12 -2.13
CA LEU A 131 9.28 -8.51 -0.73
C LEU A 131 10.27 -9.57 -0.21
N ASN A 132 11.11 -10.14 -1.08
CA ASN A 132 12.23 -10.97 -0.67
C ASN A 132 13.47 -10.14 -0.26
N HIS A 133 13.54 -8.88 -0.66
CA HIS A 133 14.69 -7.98 -0.42
C HIS A 133 14.39 -6.94 0.65
N VAL A 134 13.14 -6.49 0.77
CA VAL A 134 12.72 -5.45 1.71
C VAL A 134 11.51 -5.94 2.50
N SER A 135 11.60 -5.87 3.82
CA SER A 135 10.50 -6.24 4.71
C SER A 135 9.40 -5.16 4.72
N LEU A 136 8.17 -5.55 5.05
CA LEU A 136 7.06 -4.59 5.18
C LEU A 136 7.30 -3.53 6.25
N ALA A 137 8.03 -3.86 7.32
CA ALA A 137 8.42 -2.89 8.34
C ALA A 137 9.39 -1.82 7.80
N GLN A 138 10.33 -2.21 6.94
CA GLN A 138 11.21 -1.26 6.25
C GLN A 138 10.45 -0.40 5.26
N ILE A 139 9.49 -0.99 4.53
CA ILE A 139 8.59 -0.25 3.63
C ILE A 139 7.78 0.79 4.43
N ASP A 140 7.13 0.41 5.55
CA ASP A 140 6.37 1.33 6.42
C ASP A 140 7.23 2.50 6.90
N ALA A 141 8.46 2.23 7.36
CA ALA A 141 9.38 3.27 7.79
C ALA A 141 9.76 4.21 6.65
N TYR A 142 10.07 3.66 5.49
CA TYR A 142 10.47 4.41 4.31
C TYR A 142 9.33 5.28 3.74
N VAL A 143 8.11 4.74 3.71
CA VAL A 143 6.90 5.49 3.30
C VAL A 143 6.69 6.71 4.20
N ARG A 144 6.78 6.53 5.53
CA ARG A 144 6.63 7.65 6.47
C ARG A 144 7.69 8.74 6.28
N GLU A 145 8.93 8.34 6.00
CA GLU A 145 10.01 9.28 5.71
C GLU A 145 9.76 10.04 4.41
N CYS A 146 9.33 9.36 3.33
CA CYS A 146 8.96 9.97 2.07
C CYS A 146 7.82 10.99 2.25
N HIS A 147 6.76 10.61 2.93
CA HIS A 147 5.61 11.48 3.16
C HIS A 147 5.95 12.70 4.02
N ALA A 148 6.84 12.57 5.00
CA ALA A 148 7.33 13.70 5.80
C ALA A 148 8.04 14.77 4.95
N LEU A 149 8.61 14.37 3.80
CA LEU A 149 9.27 15.26 2.83
C LEU A 149 8.38 15.56 1.60
N SER A 150 7.10 15.18 1.63
CA SER A 150 6.15 15.36 0.52
C SER A 150 6.57 14.66 -0.77
N ILE A 151 7.28 13.55 -0.67
CA ILE A 151 7.68 12.69 -1.78
C ILE A 151 6.68 11.56 -1.91
N LEU A 152 6.21 11.32 -3.13
CA LEU A 152 5.39 10.15 -3.43
C LEU A 152 6.26 8.90 -3.44
N VAL A 153 5.72 7.80 -2.92
CA VAL A 153 6.44 6.52 -2.88
C VAL A 153 5.62 5.40 -3.49
N GLY A 154 6.26 4.65 -4.36
CA GLY A 154 5.67 3.48 -4.99
C GLY A 154 6.57 2.26 -4.90
N ILE A 155 5.99 1.11 -5.15
CA ILE A 155 6.71 -0.15 -5.24
C ILE A 155 6.27 -0.96 -6.46
N ALA A 156 7.23 -1.66 -7.05
CA ALA A 156 7.05 -2.65 -8.11
C ALA A 156 7.93 -3.88 -7.79
N GLY A 157 8.21 -4.73 -8.77
CA GLY A 157 9.07 -5.92 -8.57
C GLY A 157 8.27 -7.16 -8.20
N ALA A 158 7.75 -7.83 -9.23
CA ALA A 158 7.02 -9.10 -9.18
C ALA A 158 5.95 -9.17 -8.07
N LEU A 159 5.18 -8.08 -7.91
CA LEU A 159 4.03 -8.05 -7.01
C LEU A 159 2.93 -8.96 -7.53
N GLU A 160 2.28 -9.68 -6.61
CA GLU A 160 1.17 -10.57 -6.88
C GLU A 160 -0.13 -10.04 -6.28
N THR A 161 -1.26 -10.57 -6.74
CA THR A 161 -2.59 -10.18 -6.26
C THR A 161 -2.72 -10.20 -4.72
N PRO A 162 -2.23 -11.22 -3.98
CA PRO A 162 -2.31 -11.25 -2.51
C PRO A 162 -1.45 -10.19 -1.80
N ASP A 163 -0.48 -9.59 -2.48
CA ASP A 163 0.34 -8.53 -1.89
C ASP A 163 -0.42 -7.20 -1.77
N ILE A 164 -1.41 -6.98 -2.65
CA ILE A 164 -2.12 -5.70 -2.76
C ILE A 164 -2.76 -5.26 -1.44
N PRO A 165 -3.64 -6.06 -0.79
CA PRO A 165 -4.25 -5.66 0.48
C PRO A 165 -3.22 -5.39 1.59
N ARG A 166 -2.13 -6.17 1.62
CA ARG A 166 -1.04 -6.00 2.60
C ARG A 166 -0.33 -4.66 2.41
N LEU A 167 -0.02 -4.32 1.16
CA LEU A 167 0.74 -3.12 0.80
C LEU A 167 -0.09 -1.84 0.93
N LEU A 168 -1.38 -1.90 0.61
CA LEU A 168 -2.29 -0.76 0.77
C LEU A 168 -2.40 -0.29 2.22
N SER A 169 -2.22 -1.19 3.21
CA SER A 169 -2.22 -0.84 4.64
C SER A 169 -1.07 0.10 5.04
N PHE A 170 -0.04 0.24 4.21
CA PHE A 170 1.12 1.11 4.45
C PHE A 170 1.07 2.45 3.69
N GLN A 171 -0.09 2.80 3.13
CA GLN A 171 -0.35 4.09 2.48
C GLN A 171 0.60 4.41 1.31
N LEU A 172 0.99 3.39 0.54
CA LEU A 172 1.77 3.58 -0.67
C LEU A 172 0.98 4.39 -1.71
N ASP A 173 1.66 5.30 -2.41
CA ASP A 173 1.04 6.14 -3.43
C ASP A 173 0.90 5.43 -4.78
N ILE A 174 1.81 4.47 -5.08
CA ILE A 174 1.85 3.78 -6.36
C ILE A 174 2.15 2.29 -6.15
N LEU A 175 1.38 1.42 -6.79
CA LEU A 175 1.68 0.00 -6.93
C LEU A 175 1.88 -0.34 -8.41
N GLY A 176 3.07 -0.87 -8.73
CA GLY A 176 3.49 -1.19 -10.09
C GLY A 176 3.39 -2.68 -10.41
N PHE A 177 2.77 -3.00 -11.54
CA PHE A 177 2.54 -4.38 -11.97
C PHE A 177 3.01 -4.60 -13.40
N ARG A 178 3.52 -5.80 -13.65
CA ARG A 178 3.75 -6.36 -14.97
C ARG A 178 3.45 -7.85 -15.00
N GLN A 179 4.21 -8.67 -14.24
CA GLN A 179 4.08 -10.13 -14.31
C GLN A 179 2.69 -10.62 -13.91
N ALA A 180 2.05 -9.96 -12.94
CA ALA A 180 0.71 -10.30 -12.47
C ALA A 180 -0.41 -10.10 -13.52
N PHE A 181 -0.13 -9.45 -14.65
CA PHE A 181 -1.06 -9.32 -15.76
C PHE A 181 -1.08 -10.54 -16.69
N PHE A 182 -0.16 -11.49 -16.51
CA PHE A 182 -0.06 -12.67 -17.36
C PHE A 182 -0.49 -13.91 -16.60
N GLU A 183 -1.25 -14.79 -17.23
CA GLU A 183 -1.63 -16.10 -16.63
C GLU A 183 -0.42 -17.00 -16.39
N ASN A 184 0.55 -16.92 -17.28
CA ASN A 184 1.81 -17.64 -17.21
C ASN A 184 2.95 -16.69 -17.59
N ALA A 185 4.11 -16.83 -16.96
CA ALA A 185 5.28 -16.00 -17.24
C ALA A 185 5.74 -15.99 -18.73
N HIS A 186 5.23 -16.91 -19.54
CA HIS A 186 5.51 -17.06 -20.97
C HIS A 186 4.33 -16.64 -21.88
N ALA A 187 3.21 -16.17 -21.32
CA ALA A 187 2.09 -15.66 -22.12
C ALA A 187 2.49 -14.34 -22.77
N GLY A 188 2.35 -14.26 -24.10
CA GLY A 188 2.76 -13.09 -24.88
C GLY A 188 1.81 -11.89 -24.80
N THR A 189 0.63 -12.06 -24.17
CA THR A 189 -0.42 -11.02 -24.11
C THR A 189 -0.93 -10.84 -22.69
N ILE A 190 -1.24 -9.59 -22.33
CA ILE A 190 -1.87 -9.26 -21.04
C ILE A 190 -3.26 -9.90 -20.95
N ASN A 191 -3.54 -10.56 -19.84
CA ASN A 191 -4.87 -11.08 -19.53
C ASN A 191 -5.74 -9.96 -18.94
N VAL A 192 -6.82 -9.63 -19.62
CA VAL A 192 -7.76 -8.57 -19.23
C VAL A 192 -8.39 -8.85 -17.87
N GLU A 193 -8.74 -10.10 -17.58
CA GLU A 193 -9.35 -10.48 -16.30
C GLU A 193 -8.36 -10.32 -15.13
N ALA A 194 -7.09 -10.68 -15.34
CA ALA A 194 -6.04 -10.49 -14.34
C ALA A 194 -5.80 -9.00 -14.06
N ALA A 195 -5.71 -8.17 -15.10
CA ALA A 195 -5.55 -6.73 -14.96
C ALA A 195 -6.75 -6.07 -14.28
N SER A 196 -7.97 -6.50 -14.62
CA SER A 196 -9.20 -6.01 -13.97
C SER A 196 -9.27 -6.41 -12.50
N ARG A 197 -8.94 -7.66 -12.15
CA ARG A 197 -8.86 -8.11 -10.74
C ARG A 197 -7.89 -7.28 -9.91
N ILE A 198 -6.72 -6.96 -10.47
CA ILE A 198 -5.75 -6.09 -9.80
C ILE A 198 -6.33 -4.69 -9.60
N ARG A 199 -6.97 -4.12 -10.63
CA ARG A 199 -7.62 -2.81 -10.53
C ARG A 199 -8.70 -2.78 -9.45
N ASP A 200 -9.51 -3.82 -9.39
CA ASP A 200 -10.62 -3.93 -8.43
C ASP A 200 -10.14 -3.99 -6.97
N LEU A 201 -8.92 -4.48 -6.73
CA LEU A 201 -8.32 -4.52 -5.39
C LEU A 201 -7.72 -3.18 -4.96
N ILE A 202 -7.45 -2.26 -5.90
CA ILE A 202 -6.93 -0.93 -5.61
C ILE A 202 -8.11 0.05 -5.60
N PRO A 203 -8.38 0.74 -4.46
CA PRO A 203 -9.54 1.61 -4.37
C PRO A 203 -9.53 2.71 -5.42
N PRO A 204 -10.65 2.96 -6.11
CA PRO A 204 -10.75 4.05 -7.08
C PRO A 204 -10.71 5.41 -6.39
N GLU A 205 -10.45 6.46 -7.16
CA GLU A 205 -10.59 7.83 -6.70
C GLU A 205 -12.05 8.11 -6.27
N ARG A 206 -12.18 8.73 -5.14
CA ARG A 206 -13.38 9.00 -4.35
C ARG A 206 -14.69 9.05 -5.15
N GLN A 207 -15.65 8.20 -4.78
CA GLN A 207 -17.05 8.45 -5.10
C GLN A 207 -17.60 9.44 -4.05
N ASP A 208 -18.00 10.63 -4.48
CA ASP A 208 -18.52 11.74 -3.65
C ASP A 208 -19.83 11.45 -2.89
N SER A 209 -20.27 10.18 -2.84
CA SER A 209 -21.59 9.79 -2.31
C SER A 209 -21.54 9.11 -0.93
N LEU A 210 -20.39 9.05 -0.28
CA LEU A 210 -20.21 8.29 0.96
C LEU A 210 -20.07 9.25 2.17
N ALA A 211 -20.43 8.78 3.35
CA ALA A 211 -20.57 9.59 4.56
C ALA A 211 -19.35 10.47 4.87
N PRO A 212 -19.52 11.75 5.21
CA PRO A 212 -18.41 12.64 5.54
C PRO A 212 -17.67 12.14 6.80
N GLY A 213 -16.34 12.12 6.73
CA GLY A 213 -15.46 11.72 7.84
C GLY A 213 -14.98 10.27 7.84
N VAL A 214 -15.38 9.47 6.86
CA VAL A 214 -14.89 8.09 6.70
C VAL A 214 -13.83 8.02 5.60
N ASP A 215 -12.65 7.51 5.94
CA ASP A 215 -11.60 7.24 4.95
C ASP A 215 -11.86 5.89 4.26
N TYR A 216 -12.62 5.95 3.16
CA TYR A 216 -12.96 4.75 2.39
C TYR A 216 -11.77 4.12 1.65
N GLN A 217 -10.70 4.87 1.44
CA GLN A 217 -9.47 4.33 0.86
C GLN A 217 -8.77 3.42 1.86
N LEU A 218 -8.67 3.87 3.11
CA LEU A 218 -8.16 3.05 4.20
C LEU A 218 -9.05 1.83 4.43
N LEU A 219 -10.37 1.97 4.30
CA LEU A 219 -11.32 0.88 4.43
C LEU A 219 -11.17 -0.14 3.29
N ALA A 220 -11.07 0.30 2.05
CA ALA A 220 -10.85 -0.58 0.90
C ALA A 220 -9.47 -1.24 0.93
N ALA A 221 -8.42 -0.51 1.34
CA ALA A 221 -7.08 -1.05 1.58
C ALA A 221 -7.08 -2.20 2.59
N ARG A 222 -8.08 -2.24 3.47
CA ARG A 222 -8.29 -3.28 4.47
C ARG A 222 -9.34 -4.32 4.06
N GLY A 223 -9.69 -4.37 2.80
CA GLY A 223 -10.61 -5.35 2.25
C GLY A 223 -12.09 -5.04 2.45
N TYR A 224 -12.43 -3.77 2.68
CA TYR A 224 -13.84 -3.39 2.80
C TYR A 224 -14.44 -3.01 1.44
N PHE A 225 -15.34 -3.85 1.01
CA PHE A 225 -16.28 -3.53 -0.05
C PHE A 225 -17.68 -3.73 0.55
N PRO A 226 -18.47 -2.67 0.72
CA PRO A 226 -19.80 -2.80 1.31
C PRO A 226 -20.68 -3.67 0.41
N ASP A 227 -21.02 -4.86 0.89
CA ASP A 227 -22.11 -5.65 0.35
C ASP A 227 -23.24 -5.67 1.39
N PRO A 228 -24.33 -4.92 1.17
CA PRO A 228 -25.44 -4.83 2.12
C PRO A 228 -26.18 -6.16 2.32
N ALA A 229 -25.89 -7.19 1.51
CA ALA A 229 -26.58 -8.46 1.57
C ALA A 229 -26.03 -9.45 2.63
N GLU A 230 -24.93 -9.10 3.32
CA GLU A 230 -24.29 -10.00 4.31
C GLU A 230 -24.54 -9.62 5.78
N GLU A 231 -25.34 -8.60 6.05
CA GLU A 231 -25.74 -8.26 7.42
C GLU A 231 -26.54 -9.40 8.05
N GLY A 232 -26.04 -9.93 9.19
CA GLY A 232 -26.75 -10.93 10.00
C GLY A 232 -26.24 -12.37 9.88
N LEU A 233 -25.24 -12.68 9.03
CA LEU A 233 -24.72 -14.05 8.86
C LEU A 233 -23.79 -14.52 9.99
N GLY A 234 -23.46 -13.66 10.95
CA GLY A 234 -22.52 -13.94 12.02
C GLY A 234 -21.06 -13.78 11.61
N THR A 235 -20.17 -14.34 12.42
CA THR A 235 -18.71 -14.17 12.25
C THR A 235 -18.00 -15.51 12.19
N ASP A 236 -16.91 -15.55 11.46
CA ASP A 236 -15.88 -16.59 11.52
C ASP A 236 -14.67 -16.07 12.27
N LYS A 237 -13.72 -16.94 12.63
CA LYS A 237 -12.51 -16.56 13.36
C LYS A 237 -11.29 -16.78 12.50
N ILE A 238 -10.50 -15.73 12.35
CA ILE A 238 -9.12 -15.86 11.93
C ILE A 238 -8.20 -15.73 13.13
N PHE A 239 -7.06 -16.40 13.13
CA PHE A 239 -6.16 -16.35 14.25
C PHE A 239 -4.70 -16.54 13.85
N VAL A 240 -3.82 -16.00 14.68
CA VAL A 240 -2.38 -16.24 14.69
C VAL A 240 -2.04 -16.79 16.08
N ARG A 241 -1.22 -17.83 16.14
CA ARG A 241 -0.79 -18.48 17.39
C ARG A 241 0.72 -18.57 17.44
N ASP A 242 1.26 -18.52 18.64
CA ASP A 242 2.69 -18.72 18.92
C ASP A 242 3.61 -17.86 18.03
N PHE A 243 3.18 -16.65 17.71
CA PHE A 243 3.95 -15.73 16.86
C PHE A 243 4.99 -15.02 17.72
N VAL A 244 6.25 -15.47 17.63
CA VAL A 244 7.34 -14.98 18.48
C VAL A 244 8.22 -14.00 17.71
N LEU A 245 8.42 -12.81 18.31
CA LEU A 245 9.29 -11.76 17.79
C LEU A 245 10.19 -11.20 18.90
N PRO A 246 11.40 -10.71 18.55
CA PRO A 246 12.17 -9.84 19.43
C PRO A 246 11.52 -8.45 19.47
N VAL A 247 11.26 -7.91 20.67
CA VAL A 247 10.59 -6.63 20.87
C VAL A 247 11.35 -5.80 21.90
N HIS A 248 11.60 -4.54 21.61
CA HIS A 248 12.13 -3.59 22.59
C HIS A 248 10.98 -3.13 23.49
N ILE A 249 10.88 -3.71 24.70
CA ILE A 249 9.74 -3.50 25.60
C ILE A 249 10.18 -3.54 27.05
N GLY A 250 9.61 -2.65 27.87
CA GLY A 250 9.75 -2.61 29.30
C GLY A 250 9.87 -1.20 29.86
N ALA A 251 9.33 -0.99 31.06
CA ALA A 251 9.34 0.30 31.75
C ALA A 251 10.62 0.56 32.55
N TYR A 252 11.41 -0.48 32.83
CA TYR A 252 12.62 -0.33 33.62
C TYR A 252 13.82 0.11 32.77
N SER A 253 14.68 0.94 33.34
CA SER A 253 15.86 1.46 32.64
C SER A 253 16.80 0.37 32.09
N PHE A 254 16.90 -0.76 32.76
CA PHE A 254 17.72 -1.90 32.33
C PHE A 254 17.11 -2.68 31.15
N GLU A 255 15.81 -2.48 30.82
CA GLU A 255 15.16 -3.10 29.67
C GLU A 255 15.35 -2.27 28.39
N HIS A 256 15.80 -1.03 28.52
CA HIS A 256 16.02 -0.15 27.37
C HIS A 256 17.23 -0.62 26.54
N GLY A 257 17.05 -0.68 25.23
CA GLY A 257 18.09 -1.12 24.28
C GLY A 257 18.23 -2.65 24.16
N ILE A 258 17.49 -3.42 24.96
CA ILE A 258 17.49 -4.88 24.92
C ILE A 258 16.18 -5.37 24.32
N ALA A 259 16.27 -6.23 23.30
CA ALA A 259 15.09 -6.89 22.76
C ALA A 259 14.76 -8.13 23.59
N GLN A 260 13.52 -8.26 24.01
CA GLN A 260 12.98 -9.43 24.72
C GLN A 260 12.11 -10.26 23.76
N LYS A 261 12.14 -11.59 23.90
CA LYS A 261 11.24 -12.46 23.12
C LYS A 261 9.82 -12.32 23.63
N MET A 262 8.92 -11.88 22.74
CA MET A 262 7.50 -11.84 23.01
C MET A 262 6.75 -12.79 22.10
N ARG A 263 5.75 -13.48 22.67
CA ARG A 263 4.78 -14.30 21.98
C ARG A 263 3.48 -13.53 21.82
N PHE A 264 2.90 -13.61 20.64
CA PHE A 264 1.61 -13.02 20.33
C PHE A 264 0.64 -14.12 19.90
N ASP A 265 -0.51 -14.18 20.57
CA ASP A 265 -1.68 -14.94 20.14
C ASP A 265 -2.81 -13.95 19.87
N VAL A 266 -3.31 -13.96 18.64
CA VAL A 266 -4.36 -13.03 18.20
C VAL A 266 -5.52 -13.82 17.62
N THR A 267 -6.74 -13.46 18.00
CA THR A 267 -7.97 -13.96 17.40
C THR A 267 -8.84 -12.79 16.99
N ALA A 268 -9.28 -12.76 15.75
CA ALA A 268 -10.21 -11.76 15.23
C ALA A 268 -11.50 -12.43 14.75
N ASP A 269 -12.65 -11.91 15.19
CA ASP A 269 -13.96 -12.29 14.68
C ASP A 269 -14.22 -11.42 13.42
N VAL A 270 -14.38 -12.08 12.27
CA VAL A 270 -14.56 -11.46 10.97
C VAL A 270 -15.94 -11.75 10.42
N LEU A 271 -16.56 -10.76 9.77
CA LEU A 271 -17.86 -10.95 9.12
C LEU A 271 -17.78 -12.09 8.10
N ARG A 272 -18.71 -13.03 8.20
CA ARG A 272 -18.76 -14.20 7.32
C ARG A 272 -19.04 -13.78 5.88
N VAL A 273 -18.40 -14.48 4.94
CA VAL A 273 -18.62 -14.33 3.50
C VAL A 273 -19.27 -15.59 2.97
N THR A 274 -20.40 -15.44 2.28
CA THR A 274 -21.12 -16.55 1.67
C THR A 274 -21.14 -16.47 0.15
N ARG A 275 -20.98 -15.27 -0.41
CA ARG A 275 -20.91 -15.05 -1.85
C ARG A 275 -19.47 -14.84 -2.27
N ASN A 276 -19.06 -15.57 -3.32
CA ASN A 276 -17.71 -15.52 -3.88
C ASN A 276 -16.61 -15.61 -2.79
N PRO A 277 -16.56 -16.73 -2.01
CA PRO A 277 -15.61 -16.86 -0.90
C PRO A 277 -14.15 -16.84 -1.34
N GLU A 278 -13.88 -17.02 -2.63
CA GLU A 278 -12.52 -16.92 -3.22
C GLU A 278 -12.15 -15.49 -3.63
N ASP A 279 -13.09 -14.53 -3.54
CA ASP A 279 -12.81 -13.14 -3.87
C ASP A 279 -11.95 -12.49 -2.77
N MET A 280 -10.71 -12.14 -3.13
CA MET A 280 -9.74 -11.54 -2.22
C MET A 280 -10.23 -10.24 -1.58
N ARG A 281 -11.19 -9.55 -2.19
CA ARG A 281 -11.80 -8.34 -1.64
C ARG A 281 -12.57 -8.60 -0.35
N HIS A 282 -13.05 -9.81 -0.17
CA HIS A 282 -13.85 -10.21 0.98
C HIS A 282 -13.04 -10.92 2.07
N ILE A 283 -11.77 -11.21 1.81
CA ILE A 283 -10.92 -11.97 2.73
C ILE A 283 -10.16 -11.03 3.66
N VAL A 284 -10.23 -11.27 4.96
CA VAL A 284 -9.31 -10.70 5.93
C VAL A 284 -8.16 -11.69 6.11
N SER A 285 -6.99 -11.38 5.54
CA SER A 285 -5.83 -12.26 5.63
C SER A 285 -5.22 -12.25 7.02
N TYR A 286 -4.81 -13.41 7.53
CA TYR A 286 -3.98 -13.52 8.73
C TYR A 286 -2.60 -12.83 8.56
N ASP A 287 -2.13 -12.68 7.31
CA ASP A 287 -0.92 -11.91 7.03
C ASP A 287 -1.04 -10.45 7.48
N LEU A 288 -2.22 -9.85 7.37
CA LEU A 288 -2.48 -8.50 7.89
C LEU A 288 -2.16 -8.40 9.39
N ILE A 289 -2.53 -9.43 10.16
CA ILE A 289 -2.25 -9.48 11.60
C ILE A 289 -0.74 -9.58 11.84
N MET A 290 -0.06 -10.51 11.18
CA MET A 290 1.38 -10.72 11.37
C MET A 290 2.20 -9.51 10.92
N ASP A 291 1.88 -8.93 9.78
CA ASP A 291 2.57 -7.78 9.23
C ASP A 291 2.31 -6.52 10.08
N GLY A 292 1.07 -6.34 10.56
CA GLY A 292 0.74 -5.28 11.50
C GLY A 292 1.54 -5.37 12.80
N ILE A 293 1.66 -6.56 13.40
CA ILE A 293 2.48 -6.76 14.59
C ILE A 293 3.95 -6.43 14.29
N ARG A 294 4.52 -6.92 13.17
CA ARG A 294 5.90 -6.61 12.76
C ARG A 294 6.13 -5.11 12.60
N ALA A 295 5.23 -4.43 11.92
CA ALA A 295 5.32 -2.98 11.69
C ALA A 295 5.23 -2.19 13.01
N ILE A 296 4.33 -2.58 13.93
CA ILE A 296 4.16 -1.92 15.22
C ILE A 296 5.41 -2.08 16.09
N VAL A 297 5.95 -3.30 16.19
CA VAL A 297 7.16 -3.55 17.03
C VAL A 297 8.42 -2.91 16.43
N ALA A 298 8.48 -2.76 15.11
CA ALA A 298 9.61 -2.10 14.43
C ALA A 298 9.65 -0.57 14.65
N ARG A 299 8.56 0.05 15.14
CA ARG A 299 8.52 1.49 15.45
C ARG A 299 9.33 1.90 16.67
N GLY A 300 9.92 0.95 17.37
CA GLY A 300 10.82 1.20 18.48
C GLY A 300 10.31 0.71 19.83
N HIS A 301 10.88 1.26 20.92
CA HIS A 301 10.62 0.84 22.27
C HIS A 301 9.18 1.11 22.73
N VAL A 302 8.60 0.15 23.44
CA VAL A 302 7.28 0.27 24.07
C VAL A 302 7.43 -0.01 25.57
N GLU A 303 6.94 0.88 26.43
CA GLU A 303 7.10 0.71 27.87
C GLU A 303 6.26 -0.43 28.44
N LEU A 304 5.01 -0.57 27.97
CA LEU A 304 4.04 -1.49 28.57
C LEU A 304 3.48 -2.49 27.56
N SER A 305 3.34 -3.75 27.98
CA SER A 305 2.70 -4.80 27.17
C SER A 305 1.25 -4.47 26.85
N GLU A 306 0.54 -3.79 27.75
CA GLU A 306 -0.81 -3.28 27.55
C GLU A 306 -0.88 -2.30 26.40
N THR A 307 0.04 -1.33 26.36
CA THR A 307 0.12 -0.34 25.26
C THR A 307 0.40 -1.03 23.92
N LEU A 308 1.27 -2.04 23.92
CA LEU A 308 1.54 -2.80 22.70
C LEU A 308 0.31 -3.57 22.23
N ALA A 309 -0.37 -4.27 23.14
CA ALA A 309 -1.59 -5.01 22.84
C ALA A 309 -2.71 -4.09 22.32
N GLU A 310 -2.87 -2.88 22.89
CA GLU A 310 -3.82 -1.87 22.43
C GLU A 310 -3.53 -1.41 21.01
N ARG A 311 -2.26 -1.13 20.68
CA ARG A 311 -1.86 -0.72 19.32
C ARG A 311 -2.16 -1.82 18.30
N ILE A 312 -1.90 -3.08 18.65
CA ILE A 312 -2.19 -4.23 17.80
C ILE A 312 -3.71 -4.37 17.59
N ALA A 313 -4.48 -4.29 18.69
CA ALA A 313 -5.95 -4.39 18.61
C ALA A 313 -6.56 -3.26 17.76
N ALA A 314 -6.10 -2.02 17.98
CA ALA A 314 -6.55 -0.87 17.20
C ALA A 314 -6.27 -1.06 15.72
N PHE A 315 -5.04 -1.46 15.34
CA PHE A 315 -4.67 -1.72 13.96
C PHE A 315 -5.56 -2.77 13.27
N ILE A 316 -5.84 -3.87 13.96
CA ILE A 316 -6.67 -4.95 13.40
C ILE A 316 -8.13 -4.52 13.25
N LEU A 317 -8.66 -3.77 14.23
CA LEU A 317 -10.04 -3.24 14.20
C LEU A 317 -10.24 -2.13 13.16
N GLU A 318 -9.20 -1.57 12.60
CA GLU A 318 -9.33 -0.66 11.46
C GLU A 318 -9.88 -1.37 10.21
N ASN A 319 -9.71 -2.71 10.09
CA ASN A 319 -10.41 -3.47 9.07
C ASN A 319 -11.91 -3.56 9.39
N PRO A 320 -12.80 -3.02 8.54
CA PRO A 320 -14.24 -2.94 8.84
C PRO A 320 -14.94 -4.30 8.92
N ARG A 321 -14.34 -5.35 8.40
CA ARG A 321 -14.88 -6.72 8.53
C ARG A 321 -14.54 -7.36 9.87
N VAL A 322 -13.63 -6.78 10.65
CA VAL A 322 -13.31 -7.26 12.01
C VAL A 322 -14.25 -6.60 13.01
N THR A 323 -15.00 -7.39 13.72
CA THR A 323 -15.98 -6.93 14.73
C THR A 323 -15.44 -7.00 16.15
N ARG A 324 -14.52 -7.94 16.41
CA ARG A 324 -13.90 -8.17 17.71
C ARG A 324 -12.48 -8.71 17.52
N VAL A 325 -11.58 -8.34 18.40
CA VAL A 325 -10.22 -8.88 18.44
C VAL A 325 -9.84 -9.21 19.90
N VAL A 326 -9.16 -10.32 20.08
CA VAL A 326 -8.47 -10.70 21.31
C VAL A 326 -6.99 -10.73 21.01
N VAL A 327 -6.20 -9.98 21.77
CA VAL A 327 -4.74 -9.92 21.66
C VAL A 327 -4.13 -10.35 22.98
N ARG A 328 -3.32 -11.41 22.94
CA ARG A 328 -2.48 -11.84 24.03
C ARG A 328 -1.02 -11.58 23.67
N ALA A 329 -0.32 -10.87 24.53
CA ALA A 329 1.08 -10.51 24.37
C ALA A 329 1.87 -10.93 25.64
N GLU A 330 2.82 -11.85 25.48
CA GLU A 330 3.56 -12.46 26.57
C GLU A 330 5.07 -12.28 26.41
N LYS A 331 5.75 -11.86 27.49
CA LYS A 331 7.20 -11.94 27.64
C LYS A 331 7.58 -13.37 27.97
N LEU A 332 8.52 -13.96 27.26
CA LEU A 332 8.92 -15.35 27.42
C LEU A 332 10.16 -15.54 28.31
N GLU A 333 10.85 -14.47 28.70
CA GLU A 333 12.15 -14.50 29.34
C GLU A 333 12.10 -14.05 30.83
N LEU A 334 10.90 -13.77 31.37
CA LEU A 334 10.77 -13.29 32.77
C LEU A 334 10.59 -14.40 33.84
N GLY A 335 10.48 -15.66 33.42
CA GLY A 335 10.26 -16.74 34.38
C GLY A 335 10.06 -18.10 33.71
N PRO A 336 9.67 -19.13 34.47
CA PRO A 336 9.44 -20.48 33.93
C PRO A 336 8.20 -20.59 33.03
N GLY A 337 7.42 -19.54 32.92
CA GLY A 337 6.25 -19.42 32.02
C GLY A 337 6.15 -18.05 31.38
N GLY A 338 5.30 -17.91 30.36
CA GLY A 338 5.01 -16.62 29.77
C GLY A 338 4.25 -15.69 30.72
N VAL A 339 4.65 -14.43 30.78
CA VAL A 339 3.99 -13.37 31.58
C VAL A 339 3.56 -12.27 30.66
N GLY A 340 2.32 -11.86 30.75
CA GLY A 340 1.84 -10.85 29.82
C GLY A 340 0.42 -10.40 30.08
N VAL A 341 -0.18 -9.85 29.05
CA VAL A 341 -1.53 -9.28 29.06
C VAL A 341 -2.36 -9.92 27.96
N GLU A 342 -3.63 -10.11 28.22
CA GLU A 342 -4.64 -10.44 27.24
C GLU A 342 -5.74 -9.38 27.30
N ILE A 343 -6.03 -8.78 26.16
CA ILE A 343 -7.10 -7.79 26.02
C ILE A 343 -8.11 -8.24 24.97
N GLU A 344 -9.35 -7.83 25.18
CA GLU A 344 -10.42 -7.95 24.19
C GLU A 344 -10.89 -6.54 23.82
N ARG A 345 -11.01 -6.28 22.50
CA ARG A 345 -11.58 -5.04 21.98
C ARG A 345 -12.61 -5.35 20.92
N ARG A 346 -13.63 -4.50 20.86
CA ARG A 346 -14.73 -4.61 19.89
C ARG A 346 -14.84 -3.30 19.13
N ARG A 347 -15.28 -3.40 17.90
CA ARG A 347 -15.70 -2.22 17.16
C ARG A 347 -16.93 -1.64 17.86
N GLU A 348 -16.88 -0.36 18.20
CA GLU A 348 -18.07 0.37 18.62
C GLU A 348 -19.02 0.45 17.43
N THR A 349 -20.15 -0.23 17.53
CA THR A 349 -21.25 -0.03 16.59
C THR A 349 -21.73 1.40 16.81
N GLN A 350 -21.46 2.31 15.88
CA GLN A 350 -22.15 3.59 15.85
C GLN A 350 -23.63 3.26 15.62
N ILE A 351 -24.39 3.18 16.70
CA ILE A 351 -25.85 3.22 16.62
C ILE A 351 -26.15 4.59 16.07
N ALA A 352 -26.55 4.66 14.80
CA ALA A 352 -27.08 5.90 14.26
C ALA A 352 -28.11 6.43 15.26
N PRO A 353 -28.04 7.71 15.68
CA PRO A 353 -29.01 8.24 16.64
C PRO A 353 -30.40 7.97 16.07
N VAL A 354 -31.19 7.17 16.77
CA VAL A 354 -32.60 6.99 16.45
C VAL A 354 -33.22 8.35 16.60
N LEU A 355 -33.48 9.05 15.50
CA LEU A 355 -34.21 10.27 15.52
C LEU A 355 -35.58 9.95 16.16
N PRO A 356 -35.98 10.62 17.22
CA PRO A 356 -37.29 10.37 17.83
C PRO A 356 -38.36 10.55 16.76
N ALA A 357 -39.30 9.62 16.71
CA ALA A 357 -40.37 9.55 15.69
C ALA A 357 -41.22 10.82 15.56
N ASN A 358 -40.96 11.83 16.38
CA ASN A 358 -41.68 13.11 16.44
C ASN A 358 -40.80 14.35 16.20
N ALA A 359 -39.75 14.28 15.42
CA ALA A 359 -39.02 15.47 15.00
C ALA A 359 -39.93 16.31 14.07
N PRO A 360 -40.27 17.60 14.40
CA PRO A 360 -41.12 18.41 13.54
C PRO A 360 -40.42 18.65 12.19
N VAL A 361 -41.10 18.35 11.10
CA VAL A 361 -40.67 18.64 9.73
C VAL A 361 -40.52 20.15 9.57
N PRO A 362 -39.36 20.69 9.19
CA PRO A 362 -39.21 22.11 8.96
C PRO A 362 -40.09 22.54 7.77
N HIS A 363 -41.12 23.35 8.04
CA HIS A 363 -41.92 23.95 6.99
C HIS A 363 -41.05 24.85 6.12
N ARG A 364 -40.91 24.51 4.83
CA ARG A 364 -40.42 25.45 3.82
C ARG A 364 -41.31 26.66 3.80
N ARG A 365 -40.81 27.83 4.21
CA ARG A 365 -41.44 29.10 3.89
C ARG A 365 -41.47 29.25 2.38
N ARG A 366 -42.65 29.38 1.83
CA ARG A 366 -42.84 29.91 0.47
C ARG A 366 -42.77 31.42 0.61
N ASP A 367 -41.73 32.00 0.10
CA ASP A 367 -41.68 33.45 -0.11
C ASP A 367 -42.44 33.75 -1.39
N HIS A 368 -43.37 34.67 -1.24
CA HIS A 368 -44.14 35.30 -2.34
C HIS A 368 -43.31 36.37 -3.03
#